data_8ac6cd97a9fcbbb501b4a0fa2d762ec6
#
_entry.id   8ac6cd97a9fcbbb501b4a0fa2d762ec6
#
_cell.length_a   1.000
_cell.length_b   1.000
_cell.length_c   1.000
_cell.angle_alpha   90.00
_cell.angle_beta   90.00
_cell.angle_gamma   90.00
#
_symmetry.space_group_name_H-M   'P 1'
#
loop_
_entity.id
_entity.type
_entity.pdbx_description
1 polymer ?
#
loop_
_entity_poly.entity_id
_entity_poly.type
_entity_poly.pdbx_seq_one_letter_code
_entity_poly.pdbx_strand_id
1 'polypeptide(L)'
;ADSSENNWLNTKPPLSGWAIWEIFKETKDTAFVVEMIPKLIKYHEWWYKYRDINKNKLCEYGSSDGSLVAAKWESGMDNAIRFDACKIVRGSNYSINTESVDLNSYLAKEKEYLFLIKNYC
;
A
#
# COMPACT_ATOMS: atom_id res chain seq x y z
N ALA A 1 5.76 2.21 9.55
CA ALA A 1 4.91 3.16 10.26
C ALA A 1 5.50 3.37 11.63
N ASP A 2 5.76 4.59 12.03
CA ASP A 2 6.14 4.85 13.39
C ASP A 2 4.92 4.64 14.30
N SER A 3 5.17 4.39 15.59
CA SER A 3 4.14 4.17 16.59
C SER A 3 3.54 5.47 17.15
N SER A 4 3.78 6.61 16.52
CA SER A 4 3.17 7.87 16.95
C SER A 4 1.66 7.84 16.77
N GLU A 5 0.94 8.41 17.72
CA GLU A 5 -0.52 8.36 17.80
C GLU A 5 -1.25 8.87 16.53
N ASN A 6 -0.56 9.59 15.67
CA ASN A 6 -1.17 10.27 14.52
C ASN A 6 -0.86 9.62 13.17
N ASN A 7 -0.24 8.44 13.12
CA ASN A 7 0.33 7.90 11.88
C ASN A 7 -0.35 6.63 11.33
N TRP A 8 -1.53 6.30 11.81
CA TRP A 8 -2.28 5.10 11.39
C TRP A 8 -2.76 5.14 9.94
N LEU A 9 -2.79 6.32 9.34
CA LEU A 9 -3.23 6.53 7.96
C LEU A 9 -2.08 6.84 6.99
N ASN A 10 -0.84 6.64 7.41
CA ASN A 10 0.34 6.73 6.56
C ASN A 10 0.95 5.33 6.37
N THR A 11 1.44 5.06 5.18
CA THR A 11 2.02 3.77 4.84
C THR A 11 3.20 3.93 3.88
N LYS A 12 3.66 2.83 3.34
CA LYS A 12 4.70 2.71 2.31
C LYS A 12 4.18 1.81 1.19
N PRO A 13 4.87 1.70 0.05
CA PRO A 13 4.42 0.85 -1.05
C PRO A 13 4.03 -0.57 -0.60
N PRO A 14 2.98 -1.17 -1.21
CA PRO A 14 2.42 -2.44 -0.76
C PRO A 14 3.28 -3.63 -1.22
N LEU A 15 4.37 -3.89 -0.50
CA LEU A 15 5.32 -4.97 -0.76
C LEU A 15 5.22 -6.12 0.25
N SER A 16 4.27 -6.05 1.18
CA SER A 16 4.15 -7.00 2.30
C SER A 16 3.83 -8.42 1.83
N GLY A 17 2.96 -8.58 0.84
CA GLY A 17 2.62 -9.89 0.28
C GLY A 17 3.83 -10.57 -0.34
N TRP A 18 4.63 -9.83 -1.09
CA TRP A 18 5.88 -10.32 -1.65
C TRP A 18 6.86 -10.75 -0.55
N ALA A 19 7.09 -9.90 0.43
CA ALA A 19 8.00 -10.21 1.54
C ALA A 19 7.61 -11.49 2.27
N ILE A 20 6.32 -11.67 2.58
CA ILE A 20 5.83 -12.86 3.28
C ILE A 20 5.98 -14.10 2.40
N TRP A 21 5.71 -13.99 1.10
CA TRP A 21 5.92 -15.09 0.17
C TRP A 21 7.40 -15.52 0.09
N GLU A 22 8.35 -14.58 0.05
CA GLU A 22 9.78 -14.88 0.06
C GLU A 22 10.21 -15.57 1.37
N ILE A 23 9.74 -15.07 2.53
CA ILE A 23 10.00 -15.70 3.82
C ILE A 23 9.46 -17.14 3.83
N PHE A 24 8.24 -17.35 3.34
CA PHE A 24 7.65 -18.68 3.29
C PHE A 24 8.42 -19.64 2.39
N LYS A 25 8.90 -19.18 1.24
CA LYS A 25 9.71 -20.03 0.35
C LYS A 25 10.97 -20.58 1.05
N GLU A 26 11.59 -19.75 1.88
CA GLU A 26 12.82 -20.12 2.60
C GLU A 26 12.54 -20.94 3.87
N THR A 27 11.59 -20.52 4.66
CA THR A 27 11.36 -21.09 6.00
C THR A 27 10.39 -22.26 6.02
N LYS A 28 9.46 -22.31 5.06
CA LYS A 28 8.30 -23.23 5.06
C LYS A 28 7.43 -23.12 6.33
N ASP A 29 7.50 -22.00 7.03
CA ASP A 29 6.72 -21.73 8.23
C ASP A 29 5.28 -21.36 7.87
N THR A 30 4.42 -22.40 7.83
CA THR A 30 3.00 -22.23 7.55
C THR A 30 2.26 -21.53 8.68
N ALA A 31 2.68 -21.71 9.93
CA ALA A 31 2.04 -21.08 11.09
C ALA A 31 2.17 -19.55 11.01
N PHE A 32 3.37 -19.06 10.72
CA PHE A 32 3.63 -17.64 10.49
C PHE A 32 2.75 -17.08 9.36
N VAL A 33 2.68 -17.80 8.25
CA VAL A 33 1.91 -17.35 7.09
C VAL A 33 0.42 -17.27 7.37
N VAL A 34 -0.13 -18.30 8.04
CA VAL A 34 -1.55 -18.33 8.45
C VAL A 34 -1.89 -17.15 9.36
N GLU A 35 -0.99 -16.80 10.29
CA GLU A 35 -1.16 -15.62 11.14
C GLU A 35 -1.16 -14.32 10.33
N MET A 36 -0.35 -14.24 9.26
CA MET A 36 -0.20 -13.01 8.46
C MET A 36 -1.30 -12.79 7.42
N ILE A 37 -1.96 -13.85 6.94
CA ILE A 37 -3.00 -13.73 5.90
C ILE A 37 -4.08 -12.68 6.24
N PRO A 38 -4.74 -12.71 7.40
CA PRO A 38 -5.77 -11.72 7.72
C PRO A 38 -5.23 -10.29 7.80
N LYS A 39 -3.98 -10.13 8.24
CA LYS A 39 -3.31 -8.82 8.30
C LYS A 39 -3.01 -8.29 6.90
N LEU A 40 -2.55 -9.15 5.99
CA LEU A 40 -2.30 -8.81 4.59
C LEU A 40 -3.58 -8.40 3.86
N ILE A 41 -4.67 -9.16 4.05
CA ILE A 41 -5.97 -8.84 3.44
C ILE A 41 -6.43 -7.47 3.92
N LYS A 42 -6.39 -7.23 5.22
CA LYS A 42 -6.78 -5.95 5.81
C LYS A 42 -5.92 -4.79 5.28
N TYR A 43 -4.63 -4.99 5.12
CA TYR A 43 -3.71 -4.00 4.56
C TYR A 43 -4.01 -3.73 3.08
N HIS A 44 -4.26 -4.77 2.30
CA HIS A 44 -4.63 -4.64 0.90
C HIS A 44 -5.95 -3.86 0.71
N GLU A 45 -6.96 -4.17 1.51
CA GLU A 45 -8.25 -3.48 1.52
C GLU A 45 -8.12 -2.01 1.95
N TRP A 46 -7.18 -1.71 2.85
CA TRP A 46 -6.89 -0.35 3.30
C TRP A 46 -6.59 0.60 2.13
N TRP A 47 -5.82 0.15 1.15
CA TRP A 47 -5.49 0.94 -0.04
C TRP A 47 -6.75 1.38 -0.78
N TYR A 48 -7.65 0.47 -1.09
CA TYR A 48 -8.89 0.79 -1.79
C TYR A 48 -9.88 1.59 -0.94
N LYS A 49 -9.79 1.49 0.37
CA LYS A 49 -10.63 2.28 1.28
C LYS A 49 -10.16 3.73 1.40
N TYR A 50 -8.86 3.97 1.48
CA TYR A 50 -8.30 5.27 1.83
C TYR A 50 -7.48 5.95 0.72
N ARG A 51 -7.12 5.23 -0.33
CA ARG A 51 -6.25 5.66 -1.42
C ARG A 51 -6.85 5.48 -2.82
N ASP A 52 -8.11 5.15 -2.91
CA ASP A 52 -8.91 5.17 -4.14
C ASP A 52 -9.96 6.28 -4.00
N ILE A 53 -9.54 7.52 -4.29
CA ILE A 53 -10.34 8.71 -3.97
C ILE A 53 -11.55 8.87 -4.88
N ASN A 54 -11.42 8.48 -6.14
CA ASN A 54 -12.47 8.56 -7.16
C ASN A 54 -13.27 7.26 -7.35
N LYS A 55 -12.93 6.21 -6.59
CA LYS A 55 -13.59 4.89 -6.61
C LYS A 55 -13.55 4.19 -7.97
N ASN A 56 -12.48 4.38 -8.73
CA ASN A 56 -12.27 3.74 -10.01
C ASN A 56 -11.43 2.44 -9.94
N LYS A 57 -11.03 2.02 -8.72
CA LYS A 57 -10.20 0.84 -8.42
C LYS A 57 -8.72 0.99 -8.79
N LEU A 58 -8.28 2.21 -9.04
CA LEU A 58 -6.88 2.58 -9.14
C LEU A 58 -6.53 3.49 -7.94
N CYS A 59 -5.50 3.13 -7.23
CA CYS A 59 -5.11 3.86 -6.03
C CYS A 59 -4.09 4.97 -6.33
N GLU A 60 -4.12 6.00 -5.51
CA GLU A 60 -3.17 7.10 -5.50
C GLU A 60 -2.38 7.11 -4.19
N TYR A 61 -1.12 7.56 -4.22
CA TYR A 61 -0.39 7.85 -2.99
C TYR A 61 -1.01 9.04 -2.26
N GLY A 62 -0.90 9.06 -0.97
CA GLY A 62 -1.56 10.08 -0.17
C GLY A 62 -0.88 10.36 1.15
N SER A 63 -1.58 11.12 1.98
CA SER A 63 -1.12 11.50 3.31
C SER A 63 -2.28 11.64 4.28
N SER A 64 -1.97 11.65 5.57
CA SER A 64 -2.96 11.95 6.62
C SER A 64 -3.06 13.44 6.93
N ASP A 65 -2.00 14.21 6.67
CA ASP A 65 -1.89 15.64 6.97
C ASP A 65 -2.23 16.58 5.80
N GLY A 66 -2.50 16.01 4.62
CA GLY A 66 -2.81 16.77 3.40
C GLY A 66 -1.60 17.41 2.73
N SER A 67 -0.38 17.07 3.13
CA SER A 67 0.83 17.56 2.48
C SER A 67 1.25 16.72 1.29
N LEU A 68 1.73 17.38 0.24
CA LEU A 68 2.31 16.70 -0.92
C LEU A 68 3.61 15.99 -0.55
N VAL A 69 4.37 16.54 0.39
CA VAL A 69 5.63 15.96 0.88
C VAL A 69 5.37 14.59 1.51
N ALA A 70 4.40 14.48 2.40
CA ALA A 70 4.06 13.20 3.04
C ALA A 70 3.51 12.18 2.03
N ALA A 71 2.74 12.61 1.03
CA ALA A 71 2.29 11.74 -0.05
C ALA A 71 3.45 11.22 -0.92
N LYS A 72 4.45 12.06 -1.19
CA LYS A 72 5.70 11.63 -1.84
C LYS A 72 6.45 10.60 -0.98
N TRP A 73 6.53 10.79 0.33
CA TRP A 73 7.15 9.82 1.25
C TRP A 73 6.45 8.47 1.25
N GLU A 74 5.12 8.45 1.11
CA GLU A 74 4.35 7.20 1.00
C GLU A 74 4.77 6.39 -0.23
N SER A 75 5.13 7.05 -1.32
CA SER A 75 5.60 6.38 -2.54
C SER A 75 6.98 5.71 -2.40
N GLY A 76 7.76 6.09 -1.40
CA GLY A 76 9.15 5.68 -1.28
C GLY A 76 10.09 6.34 -2.29
N MET A 77 9.58 7.27 -3.11
CA MET A 77 10.32 8.00 -4.14
C MET A 77 10.16 9.51 -3.94
N ASP A 78 10.63 10.01 -2.81
CA ASP A 78 10.38 11.35 -2.31
C ASP A 78 10.76 12.46 -3.31
N ASN A 79 11.81 12.21 -4.09
CA ASN A 79 12.35 13.16 -5.07
C ASN A 79 11.95 12.88 -6.52
N ALA A 80 10.95 12.02 -6.74
CA ALA A 80 10.51 11.71 -8.09
C ALA A 80 9.86 12.93 -8.76
N ILE A 81 10.43 13.38 -9.86
CA ILE A 81 10.00 14.56 -10.64
C ILE A 81 8.52 14.46 -11.06
N ARG A 82 8.03 13.23 -11.30
CA ARG A 82 6.63 12.99 -11.66
C ARG A 82 5.61 13.54 -10.66
N PHE A 83 6.02 13.78 -9.42
CA PHE A 83 5.14 14.32 -8.37
C PHE A 83 5.22 15.85 -8.23
N ASP A 84 6.15 16.52 -8.89
CA ASP A 84 6.39 17.95 -8.68
C ASP A 84 5.20 18.81 -9.13
N ALA A 85 4.49 18.39 -10.18
CA ALA A 85 3.29 19.06 -10.66
C ALA A 85 1.98 18.52 -10.04
N CYS A 86 2.06 17.53 -9.16
CA CYS A 86 0.88 16.94 -8.54
C CYS A 86 0.27 17.86 -7.50
N LYS A 87 -1.04 17.69 -7.30
CA LYS A 87 -1.81 18.42 -6.29
C LYS A 87 -2.46 17.42 -5.34
N ILE A 88 -2.65 17.83 -4.10
CA ILE A 88 -3.43 17.06 -3.14
C ILE A 88 -4.91 17.27 -3.39
N VAL A 89 -5.64 16.17 -3.45
CA VAL A 89 -7.10 16.13 -3.53
C VAL A 89 -7.64 15.54 -2.23
N ARG A 90 -8.65 16.20 -1.68
CA ARG A 90 -9.33 15.73 -0.47
C ARG A 90 -10.53 14.86 -0.82
N GLY A 91 -10.56 13.64 -0.29
CA GLY A 91 -11.72 12.75 -0.29
C GLY A 91 -12.02 12.25 1.12
N SER A 92 -12.18 10.95 1.29
CA SER A 92 -12.21 10.32 2.63
C SER A 92 -10.89 10.47 3.39
N ASN A 93 -9.82 10.73 2.66
CA ASN A 93 -8.49 11.09 3.11
C ASN A 93 -7.85 11.99 2.05
N TYR A 94 -6.55 12.25 2.12
CA TYR A 94 -5.83 13.06 1.14
C TYR A 94 -5.03 12.17 0.20
N SER A 95 -5.17 12.38 -1.10
CA SER A 95 -4.40 11.70 -2.14
C SER A 95 -3.84 12.69 -3.15
N ILE A 96 -2.75 12.34 -3.82
CA ILE A 96 -2.29 13.07 -4.99
C ILE A 96 -3.24 12.80 -6.17
N ASN A 97 -3.34 13.74 -7.09
CA ASN A 97 -4.22 13.64 -8.27
C ASN A 97 -3.62 12.80 -9.41
N THR A 98 -2.86 11.78 -9.08
CA THR A 98 -2.16 10.93 -10.05
C THR A 98 -2.21 9.47 -9.62
N GLU A 99 -2.79 8.64 -10.45
CA GLU A 99 -2.79 7.19 -10.32
C GLU A 99 -1.43 6.65 -10.74
N SER A 100 -0.60 6.27 -9.76
CA SER A 100 0.77 5.85 -10.04
C SER A 100 0.81 4.41 -10.55
N VAL A 101 1.50 4.21 -11.67
CA VAL A 101 1.65 2.89 -12.32
C VAL A 101 2.31 1.89 -11.38
N ASP A 102 3.37 2.30 -10.67
CA ASP A 102 4.08 1.48 -9.70
C ASP A 102 3.17 1.00 -8.57
N LEU A 103 2.42 1.91 -7.93
CA LEU A 103 1.48 1.56 -6.87
C LEU A 103 0.46 0.52 -7.33
N ASN A 104 -0.18 0.76 -8.46
CA ASN A 104 -1.22 -0.13 -8.96
C ASN A 104 -0.67 -1.47 -9.47
N SER A 105 0.56 -1.48 -9.98
CA SER A 105 1.28 -2.70 -10.30
C SER A 105 1.63 -3.51 -9.04
N TYR A 106 2.07 -2.85 -7.97
CA TYR A 106 2.31 -3.51 -6.68
C TYR A 106 1.04 -4.10 -6.10
N LEU A 107 -0.08 -3.37 -6.14
CA LEU A 107 -1.37 -3.87 -5.65
C LEU A 107 -1.88 -5.05 -6.46
N ALA A 108 -1.74 -5.03 -7.77
CA ALA A 108 -2.08 -6.16 -8.62
C ALA A 108 -1.23 -7.40 -8.29
N LYS A 109 0.08 -7.19 -8.11
CA LYS A 109 1.00 -8.27 -7.74
C LYS A 109 0.75 -8.78 -6.32
N GLU A 110 0.40 -7.92 -5.39
CA GLU A 110 0.05 -8.34 -4.02
C GLU A 110 -1.17 -9.26 -4.01
N LYS A 111 -2.17 -9.04 -4.87
CA LYS A 111 -3.29 -9.98 -5.05
C LYS A 111 -2.82 -11.36 -5.49
N GLU A 112 -1.86 -11.44 -6.42
CA GLU A 112 -1.28 -12.71 -6.85
C GLU A 112 -0.59 -13.42 -5.68
N TYR A 113 0.20 -12.70 -4.88
CA TYR A 113 0.85 -13.27 -3.71
C TYR A 113 -0.14 -13.75 -2.66
N LEU A 114 -1.19 -12.98 -2.38
CA LEU A 114 -2.26 -13.41 -1.49
C LEU A 114 -2.94 -14.71 -1.97
N PHE A 115 -3.16 -14.82 -3.27
CA PHE A 115 -3.71 -16.02 -3.88
C PHE A 115 -2.75 -17.21 -3.75
N LEU A 116 -1.47 -17.03 -4.06
CA LEU A 116 -0.45 -18.06 -3.92
C LEU A 116 -0.35 -18.54 -2.46
N ILE A 117 -0.19 -17.63 -1.52
CA ILE A 117 -0.08 -17.92 -0.09
C ILE A 117 -1.29 -18.73 0.37
N LYS A 118 -2.50 -18.30 0.00
CA LYS A 118 -3.74 -18.95 0.40
C LYS A 118 -3.90 -20.39 -0.16
N ASN A 119 -3.30 -20.66 -1.32
CA ASN A 119 -3.37 -21.98 -1.93
C ASN A 119 -2.26 -22.94 -1.49
N TYR A 120 -1.14 -22.43 -0.98
CA TYR A 120 -0.01 -23.23 -0.51
C TYR A 120 0.02 -23.43 1.00
N CYS A 121 -0.86 -22.76 1.71
CA CYS A 121 -1.05 -22.89 3.15
C CYS A 121 -2.50 -23.28 3.46
#